data_04a667cc7a1581055b7b66493bb3de71
#
_entry.id   04a667cc7a1581055b7b66493bb3de71
#
_cell.length_a   1.000
_cell.length_b   1.000
_cell.length_c   1.000
_cell.angle_alpha   90.00
_cell.angle_beta   90.00
_cell.angle_gamma   90.00
#
_symmetry.space_group_name_H-M   'P 1'
#
loop_
_entity.id
_entity.type
_entity.pdbx_description
1 polymer ?
#
loop_
_entity_poly.entity_id
_entity_poly.type
_entity_poly.pdbx_seq_one_letter_code
_entity_poly.pdbx_strand_id
1 'polypeptide(L)'
;MEIGFCGPGLMGAPMIRHLLRAGHTVHVWNRTRAKAEALVADGARVVDTPRELAARCEAVLLCVADAAAVEETVFGASGLLGADPAVSDRLRWIVDHSSIPPAATRAFAQRAAALTAVRAVGSVDGGAGVGESAGIGEDAGTGDSAGAGAVRNAGADPYTDARKNTEASANPNPFESAAPGSISWIDAPVSGGVAGATAGTLAVMAGGAAADVEAVKPLLGAYASRVTHMGDVGAGQTAKLCNQTIVTATLAAIAEAVSLAQRSGLDASRLTEGLAGGWADSVLLQTFVPRMTQTGLAPIGALRTFQKDIDTVAATAYETGTPMPVSSTVQQLLRLGAAMGLGEADLSAFIDVLQTPRGVPTR
;
A
#
# COMPACT_ATOMS: atom_id res chain seq x y z
N MET A 1 -3.38 -18.93 -11.96
CA MET A 1 -4.49 -18.16 -11.40
C MET A 1 -5.04 -17.17 -12.41
N GLU A 2 -6.33 -16.92 -12.36
CA GLU A 2 -6.98 -15.76 -13.00
C GLU A 2 -6.89 -14.56 -12.07
N ILE A 3 -6.22 -13.50 -12.49
CA ILE A 3 -5.90 -12.34 -11.67
C ILE A 3 -6.46 -11.09 -12.34
N GLY A 4 -7.12 -10.23 -11.55
CA GLY A 4 -7.50 -8.89 -11.96
C GLY A 4 -6.45 -7.85 -11.58
N PHE A 5 -6.26 -6.84 -12.41
CA PHE A 5 -5.41 -5.71 -12.08
C PHE A 5 -6.06 -4.38 -12.49
N CYS A 6 -6.24 -3.48 -11.53
CA CYS A 6 -6.76 -2.13 -11.75
C CYS A 6 -5.62 -1.12 -11.62
N GLY A 7 -5.40 -0.30 -12.65
CA GLY A 7 -4.42 0.79 -12.62
C GLY A 7 -3.06 0.44 -13.24
N PRO A 8 -2.97 0.11 -14.53
CA PRO A 8 -1.73 -0.08 -15.27
C PRO A 8 -1.03 1.27 -15.55
N GLY A 9 -0.66 1.96 -14.47
CA GLY A 9 0.15 3.17 -14.52
C GLY A 9 1.66 2.86 -14.56
N LEU A 10 2.48 3.86 -14.20
CA LEU A 10 3.95 3.71 -14.15
C LEU A 10 4.42 2.54 -13.28
N MET A 11 3.72 2.30 -12.17
CA MET A 11 4.01 1.20 -11.26
C MET A 11 3.29 -0.09 -11.67
N GLY A 12 1.99 -0.01 -12.00
CA GLY A 12 1.17 -1.19 -12.27
C GLY A 12 1.53 -1.92 -13.56
N ALA A 13 1.91 -1.21 -14.64
CA ALA A 13 2.23 -1.86 -15.90
C ALA A 13 3.43 -2.82 -15.82
N PRO A 14 4.58 -2.47 -15.20
CA PRO A 14 5.66 -3.43 -15.00
C PRO A 14 5.25 -4.60 -14.07
N MET A 15 4.44 -4.36 -13.03
CA MET A 15 3.94 -5.43 -12.15
C MET A 15 3.08 -6.44 -12.93
N ILE A 16 2.19 -5.96 -13.82
CA ILE A 16 1.37 -6.80 -14.71
C ILE A 16 2.28 -7.67 -15.61
N ARG A 17 3.33 -7.09 -16.20
CA ARG A 17 4.27 -7.85 -17.03
C ARG A 17 4.96 -8.97 -16.27
N HIS A 18 5.32 -8.73 -15.01
CA HIS A 18 5.88 -9.77 -14.15
C HIS A 18 4.88 -10.89 -13.84
N LEU A 19 3.62 -10.56 -13.57
CA LEU A 19 2.56 -11.55 -13.36
C LEU A 19 2.32 -12.41 -14.61
N LEU A 20 2.32 -11.81 -15.80
CA LEU A 20 2.20 -12.52 -17.07
C LEU A 20 3.39 -13.47 -17.30
N ARG A 21 4.63 -13.02 -17.03
CA ARG A 21 5.84 -13.85 -17.12
C ARG A 21 5.85 -15.01 -16.12
N ALA A 22 5.22 -14.83 -14.95
CA ALA A 22 5.04 -15.87 -13.96
C ALA A 22 3.94 -16.91 -14.35
N GLY A 23 3.32 -16.76 -15.52
CA GLY A 23 2.35 -17.72 -16.06
C GLY A 23 0.91 -17.49 -15.56
N HIS A 24 0.62 -16.33 -14.98
CA HIS A 24 -0.76 -15.98 -14.60
C HIS A 24 -1.54 -15.46 -15.82
N THR A 25 -2.86 -15.72 -15.83
CA THR A 25 -3.79 -15.02 -16.72
C THR A 25 -4.17 -13.70 -16.07
N VAL A 26 -3.82 -12.56 -16.70
CA VAL A 26 -4.06 -11.25 -16.12
C VAL A 26 -5.12 -10.48 -16.89
N HIS A 27 -6.22 -10.18 -16.24
CA HIS A 27 -7.28 -9.29 -16.71
C HIS A 27 -7.03 -7.89 -16.20
N VAL A 28 -7.07 -6.88 -17.10
CA VAL A 28 -6.65 -5.52 -16.77
C VAL A 28 -7.78 -4.54 -17.03
N TRP A 29 -8.02 -3.69 -16.05
CA TRP A 29 -8.92 -2.55 -16.17
C TRP A 29 -8.21 -1.24 -15.86
N ASN A 30 -8.58 -0.19 -16.57
CA ASN A 30 -8.21 1.19 -16.22
C ASN A 30 -9.26 2.19 -16.70
N ARG A 31 -9.51 3.23 -15.92
CA ARG A 31 -10.40 4.34 -16.30
C ARG A 31 -10.06 4.93 -17.68
N THR A 32 -8.77 5.07 -17.99
CA THR A 32 -8.30 5.39 -19.35
C THR A 32 -7.96 4.10 -20.05
N ARG A 33 -8.89 3.55 -20.84
CA ARG A 33 -8.81 2.24 -21.48
C ARG A 33 -7.51 2.01 -22.26
N ALA A 34 -7.02 3.03 -22.98
CA ALA A 34 -5.78 2.94 -23.77
C ALA A 34 -4.56 2.50 -22.94
N LYS A 35 -4.51 2.78 -21.61
CA LYS A 35 -3.43 2.31 -20.74
C LYS A 35 -3.49 0.80 -20.51
N ALA A 36 -4.68 0.20 -20.47
CA ALA A 36 -4.84 -1.25 -20.37
C ALA A 36 -4.54 -1.92 -21.72
N GLU A 37 -5.02 -1.32 -22.83
CA GLU A 37 -4.79 -1.81 -24.18
C GLU A 37 -3.33 -1.87 -24.56
N ALA A 38 -2.49 -0.97 -24.04
CA ALA A 38 -1.04 -1.01 -24.24
C ALA A 38 -0.37 -2.30 -23.73
N LEU A 39 -1.05 -3.09 -22.89
CA LEU A 39 -0.54 -4.34 -22.35
C LEU A 39 -1.06 -5.60 -23.07
N VAL A 40 -1.93 -5.44 -24.08
CA VAL A 40 -2.48 -6.57 -24.84
C VAL A 40 -1.37 -7.31 -25.57
N ALA A 41 -0.39 -6.59 -26.13
CA ALA A 41 0.79 -7.19 -26.77
C ALA A 41 1.66 -8.00 -25.80
N ASP A 42 1.62 -7.67 -24.50
CA ASP A 42 2.31 -8.43 -23.44
C ASP A 42 1.50 -9.68 -22.99
N GLY A 43 0.26 -9.85 -23.48
CA GLY A 43 -0.62 -10.98 -23.16
C GLY A 43 -1.75 -10.66 -22.15
N ALA A 44 -1.93 -9.40 -21.75
CA ALA A 44 -3.02 -8.99 -20.85
C ALA A 44 -4.38 -9.02 -21.56
N ARG A 45 -5.44 -9.33 -20.80
CA ARG A 45 -6.83 -9.33 -21.27
C ARG A 45 -7.53 -8.09 -20.72
N VAL A 46 -7.96 -7.20 -21.60
CA VAL A 46 -8.66 -5.95 -21.20
C VAL A 46 -10.13 -6.24 -20.94
N VAL A 47 -10.65 -5.69 -19.83
CA VAL A 47 -12.09 -5.71 -19.49
C VAL A 47 -12.64 -4.29 -19.47
N ASP A 48 -13.98 -4.18 -19.57
CA ASP A 48 -14.65 -2.89 -19.65
C ASP A 48 -14.95 -2.28 -18.27
N THR A 49 -15.16 -3.12 -17.27
CA THR A 49 -15.50 -2.70 -15.91
C THR A 49 -14.71 -3.46 -14.83
N PRO A 50 -14.48 -2.87 -13.66
CA PRO A 50 -13.92 -3.61 -12.52
C PRO A 50 -14.77 -4.80 -12.11
N ARG A 51 -16.11 -4.72 -12.23
CA ARG A 51 -17.04 -5.81 -11.93
C ARG A 51 -16.73 -7.09 -12.71
N GLU A 52 -16.31 -6.96 -13.97
CA GLU A 52 -15.91 -8.13 -14.75
C GLU A 52 -14.69 -8.86 -14.18
N LEU A 53 -13.79 -8.12 -13.50
CA LEU A 53 -12.66 -8.72 -12.78
C LEU A 53 -13.15 -9.57 -11.61
N ALA A 54 -14.08 -9.04 -10.82
CA ALA A 54 -14.66 -9.77 -9.68
C ALA A 54 -15.34 -11.07 -10.11
N ALA A 55 -15.98 -11.07 -11.29
CA ALA A 55 -16.66 -12.26 -11.83
C ALA A 55 -15.68 -13.35 -12.32
N ARG A 56 -14.45 -12.99 -12.70
CA ARG A 56 -13.51 -13.89 -13.39
C ARG A 56 -12.32 -14.29 -12.52
N CYS A 57 -11.89 -13.42 -11.59
CA CYS A 57 -10.62 -13.50 -10.92
C CYS A 57 -10.76 -13.94 -9.46
N GLU A 58 -9.76 -14.65 -8.96
CA GLU A 58 -9.65 -15.06 -7.56
C GLU A 58 -9.05 -13.93 -6.70
N ALA A 59 -8.13 -13.16 -7.28
CA ALA A 59 -7.52 -12.00 -6.67
C ALA A 59 -7.61 -10.80 -7.59
N VAL A 60 -7.89 -9.61 -7.04
CA VAL A 60 -7.83 -8.34 -7.77
C VAL A 60 -6.86 -7.41 -7.08
N LEU A 61 -5.86 -6.95 -7.83
CA LEU A 61 -4.83 -6.03 -7.38
C LEU A 61 -5.19 -4.61 -7.81
N LEU A 62 -5.07 -3.66 -6.90
CA LEU A 62 -5.30 -2.24 -7.15
C LEU A 62 -3.96 -1.48 -7.08
N CYS A 63 -3.71 -0.61 -8.03
CA CYS A 63 -2.56 0.31 -8.03
C CYS A 63 -3.01 1.65 -8.63
N VAL A 64 -3.88 2.35 -7.90
CA VAL A 64 -4.55 3.59 -8.33
C VAL A 64 -4.05 4.80 -7.55
N ALA A 65 -4.52 6.00 -7.91
CA ALA A 65 -3.88 7.24 -7.48
C ALA A 65 -4.10 7.60 -5.99
N ASP A 66 -5.33 7.37 -5.48
CA ASP A 66 -5.79 7.86 -4.18
C ASP A 66 -6.99 7.06 -3.65
N ALA A 67 -7.46 7.40 -2.45
CA ALA A 67 -8.58 6.74 -1.80
C ALA A 67 -9.91 6.87 -2.58
N ALA A 68 -10.14 8.00 -3.25
CA ALA A 68 -11.35 8.19 -4.06
C ALA A 68 -11.34 7.25 -5.27
N ALA A 69 -10.18 7.05 -5.89
CA ALA A 69 -10.03 6.11 -6.99
C ALA A 69 -10.20 4.65 -6.52
N VAL A 70 -9.73 4.30 -5.31
CA VAL A 70 -9.99 2.98 -4.71
C VAL A 70 -11.48 2.81 -4.46
N GLU A 71 -12.14 3.79 -3.84
CA GLU A 71 -13.56 3.75 -3.55
C GLU A 71 -14.41 3.55 -4.81
N GLU A 72 -14.15 4.33 -5.85
CA GLU A 72 -14.86 4.21 -7.13
C GLU A 72 -14.60 2.85 -7.80
N THR A 73 -13.35 2.37 -7.80
CA THR A 73 -12.99 1.09 -8.43
C THR A 73 -13.63 -0.10 -7.71
N VAL A 74 -13.76 -0.04 -6.39
CA VAL A 74 -14.29 -1.16 -5.60
C VAL A 74 -15.80 -1.05 -5.40
N PHE A 75 -16.31 0.12 -5.03
CA PHE A 75 -17.68 0.31 -4.57
C PHE A 75 -18.55 1.17 -5.51
N GLY A 76 -17.99 1.72 -6.57
CA GLY A 76 -18.73 2.47 -7.59
C GLY A 76 -19.77 1.61 -8.30
N ALA A 77 -20.65 2.24 -9.09
CA ALA A 77 -21.76 1.57 -9.77
C ALA A 77 -21.32 0.37 -10.63
N SER A 78 -20.16 0.42 -11.27
CA SER A 78 -19.53 -0.68 -12.02
C SER A 78 -18.28 -1.25 -11.32
N GLY A 79 -18.15 -0.97 -10.04
CA GLY A 79 -17.01 -1.42 -9.21
C GLY A 79 -17.02 -2.92 -8.91
N LEU A 80 -15.93 -3.40 -8.33
CA LEU A 80 -15.75 -4.82 -7.96
C LEU A 80 -16.90 -5.36 -7.09
N LEU A 81 -17.37 -4.55 -6.14
CA LEU A 81 -18.39 -4.87 -5.16
C LEU A 81 -19.65 -3.99 -5.32
N GLY A 82 -19.89 -3.45 -6.51
CA GLY A 82 -21.06 -2.62 -6.81
C GLY A 82 -22.41 -3.33 -6.55
N ALA A 83 -23.52 -2.58 -6.66
CA ALA A 83 -24.86 -2.96 -6.15
C ALA A 83 -25.54 -4.20 -6.77
N ASP A 84 -24.95 -4.86 -7.77
CA ASP A 84 -25.52 -6.04 -8.38
C ASP A 84 -25.21 -7.31 -7.57
N PRO A 85 -26.20 -8.12 -7.18
CA PRO A 85 -26.01 -9.32 -6.38
C PRO A 85 -25.22 -10.45 -7.07
N ALA A 86 -24.97 -10.38 -8.36
CA ALA A 86 -24.28 -11.41 -9.15
C ALA A 86 -22.75 -11.34 -9.08
N VAL A 87 -22.14 -10.87 -7.99
CA VAL A 87 -20.69 -11.01 -7.80
C VAL A 87 -20.38 -12.47 -7.56
N SER A 88 -19.57 -13.03 -8.44
CA SER A 88 -19.08 -14.40 -8.41
C SER A 88 -18.44 -14.75 -7.06
N ASP A 89 -18.67 -15.96 -6.59
CA ASP A 89 -17.98 -16.57 -5.43
C ASP A 89 -16.48 -16.79 -5.66
N ARG A 90 -15.94 -16.32 -6.79
CA ARG A 90 -14.53 -16.47 -7.17
C ARG A 90 -13.60 -15.49 -6.50
N LEU A 91 -14.02 -14.21 -6.34
CA LEU A 91 -13.15 -13.18 -5.76
C LEU A 91 -12.96 -13.45 -4.26
N ARG A 92 -11.72 -13.73 -3.88
CA ARG A 92 -11.30 -14.02 -2.51
C ARG A 92 -10.46 -12.90 -1.91
N TRP A 93 -9.60 -12.27 -2.71
CA TRP A 93 -8.66 -11.26 -2.24
C TRP A 93 -8.74 -9.97 -3.04
N ILE A 94 -8.84 -8.85 -2.33
CA ILE A 94 -8.55 -7.52 -2.85
C ILE A 94 -7.22 -7.09 -2.26
N VAL A 95 -6.20 -6.88 -3.11
CA VAL A 95 -4.86 -6.46 -2.70
C VAL A 95 -4.62 -5.04 -3.18
N ASP A 96 -4.54 -4.10 -2.24
CA ASP A 96 -4.43 -2.67 -2.57
C ASP A 96 -2.98 -2.16 -2.40
N HIS A 97 -2.31 -1.91 -3.53
CA HIS A 97 -0.99 -1.28 -3.59
C HIS A 97 -1.04 0.24 -3.60
N SER A 98 -2.23 0.84 -3.64
CA SER A 98 -2.38 2.30 -3.64
C SER A 98 -1.88 2.89 -2.32
N SER A 99 -1.29 4.08 -2.36
CA SER A 99 -0.89 4.80 -1.14
C SER A 99 -2.04 5.69 -0.68
N ILE A 100 -2.76 5.24 0.33
CA ILE A 100 -3.96 5.87 0.90
C ILE A 100 -3.88 5.97 2.42
N PRO A 101 -4.72 6.80 3.08
CA PRO A 101 -4.75 6.85 4.54
C PRO A 101 -5.08 5.49 5.18
N PRO A 102 -4.41 5.11 6.29
CA PRO A 102 -4.72 3.86 7.01
C PRO A 102 -6.19 3.78 7.48
N ALA A 103 -6.81 4.91 7.84
CA ALA A 103 -8.21 4.96 8.21
C ALA A 103 -9.14 4.62 7.03
N ALA A 104 -8.83 5.11 5.82
CA ALA A 104 -9.62 4.83 4.62
C ALA A 104 -9.56 3.34 4.27
N THR A 105 -8.37 2.73 4.31
CA THR A 105 -8.24 1.30 3.99
C THR A 105 -8.99 0.42 5.00
N ARG A 106 -8.97 0.76 6.31
CA ARG A 106 -9.78 0.06 7.31
C ARG A 106 -11.28 0.17 7.04
N ALA A 107 -11.75 1.36 6.68
CA ALA A 107 -13.16 1.57 6.33
C ALA A 107 -13.57 0.77 5.09
N PHE A 108 -12.73 0.73 4.06
CA PHE A 108 -12.97 -0.06 2.86
C PHE A 108 -13.01 -1.56 3.15
N ALA A 109 -12.10 -2.06 3.96
CA ALA A 109 -12.08 -3.47 4.37
C ALA A 109 -13.36 -3.86 5.14
N GLN A 110 -13.78 -3.03 6.10
CA GLN A 110 -15.03 -3.25 6.85
C GLN A 110 -16.25 -3.24 5.92
N ARG A 111 -16.32 -2.28 4.99
CA ARG A 111 -17.39 -2.21 4.01
C ARG A 111 -17.42 -3.43 3.08
N ALA A 112 -16.25 -3.88 2.60
CA ALA A 112 -16.14 -5.08 1.78
C ALA A 112 -16.64 -6.33 2.53
N ALA A 113 -16.20 -6.50 3.78
CA ALA A 113 -16.64 -7.62 4.63
C ALA A 113 -18.16 -7.59 4.88
N ALA A 114 -18.74 -6.42 5.18
CA ALA A 114 -20.19 -6.29 5.39
C ALA A 114 -21.00 -6.66 4.15
N LEU A 115 -20.57 -6.23 2.96
CA LEU A 115 -21.25 -6.56 1.70
C LEU A 115 -21.21 -8.05 1.40
N THR A 116 -20.16 -8.76 1.77
CA THR A 116 -20.05 -10.21 1.54
C THR A 116 -20.79 -11.03 2.59
N ALA A 117 -20.84 -10.58 3.85
CA ALA A 117 -21.63 -11.25 4.90
C ALA A 117 -23.13 -11.25 4.57
N VAL A 118 -23.69 -10.14 4.08
CA VAL A 118 -25.10 -10.05 3.65
C VAL A 118 -25.41 -11.03 2.53
N ARG A 119 -24.47 -11.28 1.61
CA ARG A 119 -24.65 -12.24 0.50
C ARG A 119 -24.67 -13.69 0.97
N ALA A 120 -23.84 -14.05 1.94
CA ALA A 120 -23.81 -15.39 2.52
C ALA A 120 -25.13 -15.76 3.19
N VAL A 121 -25.81 -14.81 3.85
CA VAL A 121 -27.13 -15.03 4.49
C VAL A 121 -28.25 -15.11 3.45
N GLY A 122 -28.23 -14.30 2.40
CA GLY A 122 -29.27 -14.29 1.36
C GLY A 122 -29.26 -15.53 0.45
N SER A 123 -28.17 -16.29 0.41
CA SER A 123 -28.08 -17.55 -0.36
C SER A 123 -28.66 -18.78 0.39
N VAL A 124 -28.93 -18.67 1.70
CA VAL A 124 -29.41 -19.76 2.54
C VAL A 124 -30.95 -19.79 2.59
N ASP A 125 -31.64 -18.68 2.33
CA ASP A 125 -33.11 -18.58 2.45
C ASP A 125 -33.92 -19.06 1.21
N GLY A 126 -33.25 -19.66 0.23
CA GLY A 126 -33.91 -20.21 -0.98
C GLY A 126 -34.42 -21.65 -0.85
N GLY A 127 -34.33 -22.28 0.32
CA GLY A 127 -34.65 -23.70 0.45
C GLY A 127 -34.93 -24.21 1.84
N ALA A 128 -35.98 -23.75 2.51
CA ALA A 128 -36.56 -24.53 3.62
C ALA A 128 -38.03 -24.15 3.82
N GLY A 129 -38.86 -25.12 3.60
CA GLY A 129 -40.29 -25.06 3.83
C GLY A 129 -40.65 -24.88 5.30
N VAL A 130 -41.81 -24.32 5.46
CA VAL A 130 -42.56 -24.07 6.69
C VAL A 130 -42.62 -25.30 7.58
N GLY A 131 -42.19 -25.16 8.83
CA GLY A 131 -42.43 -26.13 9.91
C GLY A 131 -42.67 -25.38 11.21
N GLU A 132 -43.92 -25.51 11.70
CA GLU A 132 -44.53 -24.82 12.83
C GLU A 132 -44.11 -25.38 14.20
N SER A 133 -44.19 -24.52 15.19
CA SER A 133 -44.64 -24.66 16.57
C SER A 133 -43.61 -24.81 17.73
N ALA A 134 -43.72 -23.85 18.61
CA ALA A 134 -43.96 -23.88 20.05
C ALA A 134 -42.86 -24.32 21.05
N GLY A 135 -42.63 -23.45 22.05
CA GLY A 135 -42.07 -23.82 23.34
C GLY A 135 -41.50 -22.66 24.15
N ILE A 136 -42.33 -22.09 25.00
CA ILE A 136 -42.01 -21.10 26.03
C ILE A 136 -41.21 -21.74 27.17
N GLY A 137 -40.20 -21.05 27.71
CA GLY A 137 -39.52 -21.41 28.94
C GLY A 137 -38.70 -20.25 29.50
N GLU A 138 -39.31 -19.47 30.39
CA GLU A 138 -38.64 -18.52 31.29
C GLU A 138 -37.80 -19.30 32.33
N ASP A 139 -36.61 -18.84 32.64
CA ASP A 139 -36.20 -18.85 34.05
C ASP A 139 -35.11 -17.81 34.34
N ALA A 140 -35.31 -17.10 35.43
CA ALA A 140 -34.47 -16.02 35.95
C ALA A 140 -33.54 -16.59 37.04
N GLY A 141 -32.32 -16.11 37.11
CA GLY A 141 -31.38 -16.45 38.19
C GLY A 141 -30.36 -15.35 38.43
N THR A 142 -30.66 -14.53 39.41
CA THR A 142 -29.79 -13.51 40.02
C THR A 142 -28.69 -14.15 40.88
N GLY A 143 -27.48 -13.54 40.90
CA GLY A 143 -26.40 -13.94 41.83
C GLY A 143 -25.25 -12.97 41.86
N ASP A 144 -25.34 -12.07 42.79
CA ASP A 144 -24.34 -11.07 43.20
C ASP A 144 -23.20 -11.68 44.01
N SER A 145 -21.95 -11.29 43.84
CA SER A 145 -21.04 -11.04 45.01
C SER A 145 -19.68 -10.47 44.60
N ALA A 146 -19.34 -9.41 45.29
CA ALA A 146 -18.09 -8.67 45.27
C ALA A 146 -16.93 -9.40 45.97
N GLY A 147 -15.69 -9.08 45.56
CA GLY A 147 -14.48 -9.51 46.27
C GLY A 147 -13.26 -8.67 45.87
N ALA A 148 -12.94 -7.68 46.70
CA ALA A 148 -11.72 -6.89 46.56
C ALA A 148 -10.48 -7.63 47.08
N GLY A 149 -9.31 -7.41 46.46
CA GLY A 149 -8.04 -7.99 46.97
C GLY A 149 -6.78 -7.51 46.27
N ALA A 150 -6.20 -6.47 46.82
CA ALA A 150 -4.77 -6.15 46.99
C ALA A 150 -3.75 -6.28 45.85
N VAL A 151 -3.19 -5.12 45.54
CA VAL A 151 -1.96 -4.81 44.83
C VAL A 151 -0.73 -5.47 45.46
N ARG A 152 0.14 -6.13 44.69
CA ARG A 152 1.57 -6.25 44.94
C ARG A 152 2.39 -6.07 43.67
N ASN A 153 3.21 -5.02 43.70
CA ASN A 153 4.28 -4.75 42.75
C ASN A 153 5.38 -5.83 42.85
N ALA A 154 5.76 -6.39 41.70
CA ALA A 154 7.11 -6.99 41.52
C ALA A 154 7.47 -6.77 40.03
N GLY A 155 8.54 -6.01 39.81
CA GLY A 155 9.08 -5.75 38.48
C GLY A 155 9.65 -7.02 37.85
N ALA A 156 9.35 -7.17 36.58
CA ALA A 156 10.01 -8.15 35.70
C ALA A 156 10.29 -7.46 34.37
N ASP A 157 11.55 -7.60 33.96
CA ASP A 157 12.14 -7.14 32.70
C ASP A 157 11.40 -7.76 31.49
N PRO A 158 10.96 -6.96 30.48
CA PRO A 158 10.17 -7.47 29.36
C PRO A 158 10.99 -8.08 28.21
N TYR A 159 12.27 -8.43 28.39
CA TYR A 159 13.15 -8.86 27.28
C TYR A 159 13.73 -10.26 27.39
N THR A 160 13.14 -11.19 28.13
CA THR A 160 13.57 -12.59 28.07
C THR A 160 12.40 -13.55 28.03
N ASP A 161 12.44 -14.41 27.01
CA ASP A 161 11.71 -15.67 26.85
C ASP A 161 10.46 -15.68 25.94
N ALA A 162 10.72 -15.63 24.62
CA ALA A 162 9.78 -16.11 23.60
C ALA A 162 10.45 -17.18 22.73
N ARG A 163 10.99 -18.22 23.33
CA ARG A 163 11.40 -19.45 22.64
C ARG A 163 10.94 -20.66 23.43
N LYS A 164 9.75 -21.14 23.13
CA LYS A 164 9.31 -22.56 23.26
C LYS A 164 7.79 -22.61 23.03
N ASN A 165 7.39 -23.04 21.87
CA ASN A 165 6.33 -23.98 21.55
C ASN A 165 6.02 -23.84 20.05
N THR A 166 6.81 -24.52 19.24
CA THR A 166 6.44 -24.90 17.87
C THR A 166 6.12 -26.39 17.90
N GLU A 167 4.87 -26.73 18.19
CA GLU A 167 4.32 -27.99 17.73
C GLU A 167 3.95 -27.82 16.25
N ALA A 168 4.59 -28.63 15.43
CA ALA A 168 4.37 -28.69 13.99
C ALA A 168 2.94 -29.17 13.72
N SER A 169 2.04 -28.22 13.42
CA SER A 169 0.77 -28.50 12.81
C SER A 169 0.99 -28.67 11.31
N ALA A 170 0.45 -29.74 10.75
CA ALA A 170 0.50 -30.10 9.34
C ALA A 170 0.15 -28.90 8.44
N ASN A 171 0.96 -28.73 7.40
CA ASN A 171 0.88 -27.67 6.41
C ASN A 171 -0.55 -27.60 5.81
N PRO A 172 -1.41 -26.63 6.20
CA PRO A 172 -2.69 -26.47 5.54
C PRO A 172 -2.43 -25.93 4.14
N ASN A 173 -3.17 -26.42 3.17
CA ASN A 173 -3.20 -25.89 1.83
C ASN A 173 -3.27 -24.35 1.91
N PRO A 174 -2.29 -23.58 1.35
CA PRO A 174 -2.23 -22.13 1.51
C PRO A 174 -3.47 -21.38 0.98
N PHE A 175 -4.39 -22.09 0.34
CA PHE A 175 -5.63 -21.54 -0.23
C PHE A 175 -6.89 -21.79 0.62
N GLU A 176 -6.79 -22.28 1.85
CA GLU A 176 -7.94 -22.70 2.66
C GLU A 176 -8.43 -21.69 3.72
N SER A 177 -7.86 -20.46 3.80
CA SER A 177 -8.01 -19.60 4.98
C SER A 177 -9.19 -18.61 4.99
N ALA A 178 -9.94 -18.42 3.90
CA ALA A 178 -11.15 -17.60 3.93
C ALA A 178 -12.40 -18.49 3.90
N ALA A 179 -13.39 -18.21 4.77
CA ALA A 179 -14.68 -18.87 4.69
C ALA A 179 -15.26 -18.71 3.27
N PRO A 180 -15.90 -19.75 2.69
CA PRO A 180 -16.50 -19.64 1.37
C PRO A 180 -17.42 -18.41 1.27
N GLY A 181 -17.17 -17.53 0.29
CA GLY A 181 -17.97 -16.32 0.08
C GLY A 181 -17.51 -15.06 0.82
N SER A 182 -16.46 -15.11 1.67
CA SER A 182 -15.87 -13.90 2.26
C SER A 182 -14.74 -13.34 1.40
N ILE A 183 -14.68 -12.01 1.24
CA ILE A 183 -13.58 -11.32 0.56
C ILE A 183 -12.64 -10.73 1.61
N SER A 184 -11.37 -11.10 1.52
CA SER A 184 -10.31 -10.55 2.36
C SER A 184 -9.68 -9.33 1.71
N TRP A 185 -9.47 -8.29 2.51
CA TRP A 185 -8.76 -7.07 2.12
C TRP A 185 -7.32 -7.10 2.64
N ILE A 186 -6.38 -6.85 1.74
CA ILE A 186 -4.95 -6.74 2.06
C ILE A 186 -4.46 -5.39 1.55
N ASP A 187 -4.04 -4.51 2.44
CA ASP A 187 -3.32 -3.30 2.06
C ASP A 187 -1.83 -3.63 1.90
N ALA A 188 -1.33 -3.43 0.71
CA ALA A 188 -0.01 -3.89 0.30
C ALA A 188 0.81 -2.81 -0.45
N PRO A 189 0.94 -1.60 0.11
CA PRO A 189 1.73 -0.56 -0.52
C PRO A 189 3.19 -0.99 -0.70
N VAL A 190 3.85 -0.39 -1.69
CA VAL A 190 5.18 -0.82 -2.14
C VAL A 190 6.23 0.28 -1.98
N SER A 191 7.49 -0.13 -1.88
CA SER A 191 8.68 0.71 -1.95
C SER A 191 9.65 0.16 -3.00
N GLY A 192 10.42 1.06 -3.65
CA GLY A 192 11.36 0.72 -4.73
C GLY A 192 11.13 1.52 -6.02
N GLY A 193 10.00 2.26 -6.11
CA GLY A 193 9.66 3.11 -7.24
C GLY A 193 9.54 2.36 -8.57
N VAL A 194 9.53 3.10 -9.67
CA VAL A 194 9.40 2.51 -11.03
C VAL A 194 10.55 1.57 -11.35
N ALA A 195 11.77 1.87 -10.88
CA ALA A 195 12.93 1.00 -11.08
C ALA A 195 12.74 -0.37 -10.42
N GLY A 196 12.29 -0.39 -9.15
CA GLY A 196 11.98 -1.63 -8.43
C GLY A 196 10.83 -2.40 -9.07
N ALA A 197 9.77 -1.71 -9.52
CA ALA A 197 8.66 -2.35 -10.23
C ALA A 197 9.12 -2.99 -11.55
N THR A 198 9.98 -2.31 -12.30
CA THR A 198 10.52 -2.82 -13.58
C THR A 198 11.46 -4.01 -13.37
N ALA A 199 12.28 -3.95 -12.32
CA ALA A 199 13.23 -5.02 -11.98
C ALA A 199 12.57 -6.21 -11.27
N GLY A 200 11.32 -6.09 -10.79
CA GLY A 200 10.67 -7.13 -9.98
C GLY A 200 11.25 -7.22 -8.56
N THR A 201 11.76 -6.12 -8.02
CA THR A 201 12.47 -6.08 -6.73
C THR A 201 11.78 -5.19 -5.70
N LEU A 202 10.48 -4.98 -5.83
CA LEU A 202 9.72 -4.18 -4.87
C LEU A 202 9.78 -4.77 -3.46
N ALA A 203 9.74 -3.90 -2.45
CA ALA A 203 9.44 -4.28 -1.08
C ALA A 203 7.96 -3.98 -0.82
N VAL A 204 7.19 -5.00 -0.45
CA VAL A 204 5.76 -4.93 -0.13
C VAL A 204 5.59 -4.92 1.38
N MET A 205 4.84 -3.96 1.90
CA MET A 205 4.43 -3.87 3.29
C MET A 205 2.96 -4.27 3.37
N ALA A 206 2.67 -5.49 3.81
CA ALA A 206 1.32 -6.06 3.76
C ALA A 206 0.62 -5.97 5.12
N GLY A 207 -0.58 -5.38 5.15
CA GLY A 207 -1.50 -5.41 6.28
C GLY A 207 -2.73 -6.24 5.93
N GLY A 208 -3.21 -7.03 6.88
CA GLY A 208 -4.35 -7.94 6.71
C GLY A 208 -4.21 -9.18 7.56
N ALA A 209 -5.18 -10.10 7.51
CA ALA A 209 -5.07 -11.36 8.21
C ALA A 209 -3.81 -12.13 7.76
N ALA A 210 -3.06 -12.66 8.70
CA ALA A 210 -1.77 -13.30 8.42
C ALA A 210 -1.89 -14.44 7.41
N ALA A 211 -2.94 -15.25 7.51
CA ALA A 211 -3.21 -16.35 6.60
C ALA A 211 -3.47 -15.87 5.16
N ASP A 212 -4.20 -14.75 4.99
CA ASP A 212 -4.47 -14.18 3.67
C ASP A 212 -3.22 -13.55 3.06
N VAL A 213 -2.41 -12.87 3.87
CA VAL A 213 -1.11 -12.34 3.42
C VAL A 213 -0.20 -13.46 2.94
N GLU A 214 -0.08 -14.56 3.70
CA GLU A 214 0.71 -15.72 3.28
C GLU A 214 0.14 -16.39 2.01
N ALA A 215 -1.18 -16.46 1.86
CA ALA A 215 -1.82 -17.02 0.66
C ALA A 215 -1.52 -16.22 -0.61
N VAL A 216 -1.47 -14.87 -0.54
CA VAL A 216 -1.15 -14.02 -1.71
C VAL A 216 0.34 -13.80 -1.91
N LYS A 217 1.19 -14.15 -0.96
CA LYS A 217 2.65 -13.92 -0.99
C LYS A 217 3.34 -14.51 -2.23
N PRO A 218 3.01 -15.74 -2.71
CA PRO A 218 3.56 -16.26 -3.96
C PRO A 218 3.20 -15.40 -5.18
N LEU A 219 1.97 -14.86 -5.21
CA LEU A 219 1.51 -13.95 -6.25
C LEU A 219 2.30 -12.64 -6.24
N LEU A 220 2.47 -12.03 -5.07
CA LEU A 220 3.22 -10.78 -4.89
C LEU A 220 4.71 -10.97 -5.22
N GLY A 221 5.26 -12.16 -4.95
CA GLY A 221 6.64 -12.55 -5.26
C GLY A 221 7.00 -12.49 -6.74
N ALA A 222 6.02 -12.43 -7.65
CA ALA A 222 6.27 -12.25 -9.08
C ALA A 222 6.97 -10.91 -9.39
N TYR A 223 6.74 -9.87 -8.60
CA TYR A 223 7.30 -8.52 -8.80
C TYR A 223 7.93 -7.90 -7.54
N ALA A 224 8.01 -8.66 -6.46
CA ALA A 224 8.59 -8.20 -5.21
C ALA A 224 9.72 -9.13 -4.75
N SER A 225 10.81 -8.55 -4.29
CA SER A 225 11.90 -9.29 -3.65
C SER A 225 11.60 -9.60 -2.17
N ARG A 226 10.66 -8.87 -1.58
CA ARG A 226 10.27 -9.03 -0.18
C ARG A 226 8.80 -8.67 0.01
N VAL A 227 8.08 -9.52 0.73
CA VAL A 227 6.72 -9.28 1.23
C VAL A 227 6.76 -9.44 2.73
N THR A 228 6.50 -8.36 3.46
CA THR A 228 6.55 -8.35 4.94
C THR A 228 5.14 -8.11 5.47
N HIS A 229 4.64 -9.02 6.29
CA HIS A 229 3.40 -8.83 7.03
C HIS A 229 3.65 -7.85 8.17
N MET A 230 2.92 -6.73 8.18
CA MET A 230 3.11 -5.61 9.12
C MET A 230 2.09 -5.61 10.26
N GLY A 231 1.05 -6.45 10.18
CA GLY A 231 -0.05 -6.52 11.12
C GLY A 231 -1.41 -6.54 10.42
N ASP A 232 -2.47 -6.20 11.14
CA ASP A 232 -3.83 -6.16 10.62
C ASP A 232 -4.03 -5.11 9.52
N VAL A 233 -5.22 -5.07 8.91
CA VAL A 233 -5.59 -4.10 7.87
C VAL A 233 -5.27 -2.67 8.30
N GLY A 234 -4.56 -1.95 7.45
CA GLY A 234 -4.04 -0.60 7.67
C GLY A 234 -2.60 -0.55 8.19
N ALA A 235 -2.03 -1.69 8.63
CA ALA A 235 -0.64 -1.75 9.09
C ALA A 235 0.34 -1.57 7.92
N GLY A 236 0.04 -2.09 6.74
CA GLY A 236 0.83 -1.85 5.54
C GLY A 236 0.86 -0.38 5.15
N GLN A 237 -0.30 0.29 5.15
CA GLN A 237 -0.38 1.73 4.88
C GLN A 237 0.37 2.54 5.94
N THR A 238 0.25 2.20 7.23
CA THR A 238 1.01 2.85 8.29
C THR A 238 2.52 2.68 8.07
N ALA A 239 2.98 1.47 7.74
CA ALA A 239 4.38 1.22 7.40
C ALA A 239 4.83 2.04 6.17
N LYS A 240 3.96 2.22 5.17
CA LYS A 240 4.23 3.09 4.03
C LYS A 240 4.39 4.55 4.46
N LEU A 241 3.57 5.06 5.39
CA LEU A 241 3.73 6.42 5.92
C LEU A 241 5.06 6.58 6.65
N CYS A 242 5.49 5.59 7.45
CA CYS A 242 6.82 5.57 8.05
C CYS A 242 7.93 5.60 6.98
N ASN A 243 7.81 4.78 5.92
CA ASN A 243 8.72 4.82 4.79
C ASN A 243 8.78 6.22 4.14
N GLN A 244 7.64 6.85 3.88
CA GLN A 244 7.59 8.17 3.24
C GLN A 244 8.15 9.26 4.14
N THR A 245 7.94 9.18 5.45
CA THR A 245 8.59 10.05 6.45
C THR A 245 10.12 10.00 6.31
N ILE A 246 10.70 8.80 6.28
CA ILE A 246 12.15 8.62 6.16
C ILE A 246 12.63 9.10 4.78
N VAL A 247 11.97 8.69 3.71
CA VAL A 247 12.36 9.04 2.33
C VAL A 247 12.36 10.54 2.10
N THR A 248 11.30 11.25 2.50
CA THR A 248 11.20 12.70 2.26
C THR A 248 12.18 13.50 3.11
N ALA A 249 12.38 13.11 4.37
CA ALA A 249 13.37 13.75 5.25
C ALA A 249 14.80 13.53 4.74
N THR A 250 15.13 12.32 4.32
CA THR A 250 16.45 11.98 3.75
C THR A 250 16.70 12.76 2.46
N LEU A 251 15.69 12.86 1.58
CA LEU A 251 15.82 13.65 0.34
C LEU A 251 16.09 15.12 0.63
N ALA A 252 15.38 15.71 1.62
CA ALA A 252 15.61 17.09 2.03
C ALA A 252 17.05 17.28 2.53
N ALA A 253 17.53 16.39 3.38
CA ALA A 253 18.91 16.41 3.89
C ALA A 253 19.95 16.28 2.77
N ILE A 254 19.70 15.40 1.77
CA ILE A 254 20.58 15.27 0.58
C ILE A 254 20.60 16.58 -0.21
N ALA A 255 19.45 17.23 -0.42
CA ALA A 255 19.38 18.50 -1.13
C ALA A 255 20.17 19.62 -0.41
N GLU A 256 20.05 19.67 0.92
CA GLU A 256 20.84 20.61 1.76
C GLU A 256 22.34 20.31 1.65
N ALA A 257 22.74 19.05 1.72
CA ALA A 257 24.16 18.64 1.60
C ALA A 257 24.74 18.99 0.23
N VAL A 258 24.00 18.74 -0.86
CA VAL A 258 24.41 19.11 -2.22
C VAL A 258 24.52 20.63 -2.35
N SER A 259 23.56 21.39 -1.83
CA SER A 259 23.60 22.85 -1.85
C SER A 259 24.78 23.39 -1.05
N LEU A 260 25.06 22.84 0.13
CA LEU A 260 26.21 23.20 0.96
C LEU A 260 27.52 22.92 0.23
N ALA A 261 27.69 21.73 -0.37
CA ALA A 261 28.90 21.37 -1.12
C ALA A 261 29.15 22.33 -2.27
N GLN A 262 28.16 22.64 -3.09
CA GLN A 262 28.25 23.56 -4.22
C GLN A 262 28.64 24.99 -3.76
N ARG A 263 28.00 25.51 -2.71
CA ARG A 263 28.28 26.84 -2.17
C ARG A 263 29.66 26.93 -1.50
N SER A 264 30.20 25.80 -1.05
CA SER A 264 31.56 25.72 -0.48
C SER A 264 32.64 25.45 -1.53
N GLY A 265 32.29 25.42 -2.82
CA GLY A 265 33.23 25.18 -3.92
C GLY A 265 33.65 23.71 -4.08
N LEU A 266 32.95 22.78 -3.41
CA LEU A 266 33.17 21.36 -3.60
C LEU A 266 32.38 20.86 -4.82
N ASP A 267 32.96 19.96 -5.61
CA ASP A 267 32.21 19.21 -6.62
C ASP A 267 31.25 18.25 -5.92
N ALA A 268 29.98 18.65 -5.86
CA ALA A 268 28.95 17.89 -5.15
C ALA A 268 28.70 16.50 -5.77
N SER A 269 29.06 16.27 -7.04
CA SER A 269 28.93 14.94 -7.66
C SER A 269 29.79 13.88 -6.97
N ARG A 270 30.88 14.28 -6.33
CA ARG A 270 31.79 13.41 -5.59
C ARG A 270 31.24 12.94 -4.25
N LEU A 271 30.12 13.46 -3.78
CA LEU A 271 29.49 13.00 -2.53
C LEU A 271 29.09 11.53 -2.60
N THR A 272 28.69 11.03 -3.77
CA THR A 272 28.35 9.61 -3.96
C THR A 272 29.55 8.70 -3.71
N GLU A 273 30.72 9.06 -4.22
CA GLU A 273 31.97 8.31 -4.01
C GLU A 273 32.50 8.49 -2.58
N GLY A 274 32.57 9.74 -2.13
CA GLY A 274 33.18 10.08 -0.85
C GLY A 274 32.43 9.58 0.39
N LEU A 275 31.13 9.35 0.27
CA LEU A 275 30.26 8.88 1.35
C LEU A 275 29.89 7.40 1.22
N ALA A 276 30.30 6.73 0.14
CA ALA A 276 29.97 5.34 -0.13
C ALA A 276 30.38 4.41 1.03
N GLY A 277 29.45 3.55 1.46
CA GLY A 277 29.63 2.61 2.57
C GLY A 277 29.70 3.25 3.96
N GLY A 278 29.60 4.58 4.09
CA GLY A 278 29.50 5.30 5.35
C GLY A 278 28.05 5.41 5.85
N TRP A 279 27.85 5.99 7.02
CA TRP A 279 26.52 6.14 7.63
C TRP A 279 25.57 7.05 6.85
N ALA A 280 26.10 7.97 6.09
CA ALA A 280 25.30 8.86 5.23
C ALA A 280 24.95 8.20 3.88
N ASP A 281 25.56 7.07 3.52
CA ASP A 281 25.28 6.37 2.29
C ASP A 281 23.89 5.74 2.32
N SER A 282 23.21 5.82 1.19
CA SER A 282 21.89 5.21 1.01
C SER A 282 21.56 5.11 -0.48
N VAL A 283 20.62 4.24 -0.82
CA VAL A 283 20.05 4.19 -2.18
C VAL A 283 19.55 5.57 -2.63
N LEU A 284 19.01 6.36 -1.70
CA LEU A 284 18.56 7.74 -2.00
C LEU A 284 19.73 8.67 -2.32
N LEU A 285 20.81 8.64 -1.53
CA LEU A 285 22.02 9.43 -1.79
C LEU A 285 22.57 9.12 -3.18
N GLN A 286 22.78 7.82 -3.46
CA GLN A 286 23.34 7.35 -4.73
C GLN A 286 22.45 7.70 -5.94
N THR A 287 21.12 7.74 -5.73
CA THR A 287 20.16 8.09 -6.78
C THR A 287 20.05 9.60 -6.99
N PHE A 288 19.94 10.39 -5.91
CA PHE A 288 19.54 11.79 -6.02
C PHE A 288 20.70 12.78 -6.12
N VAL A 289 21.88 12.49 -5.62
CA VAL A 289 23.05 13.38 -5.83
C VAL A 289 23.33 13.58 -7.31
N PRO A 290 23.42 12.54 -8.18
CA PRO A 290 23.59 12.75 -9.61
C PRO A 290 22.44 13.54 -10.24
N ARG A 291 21.19 13.31 -9.78
CA ARG A 291 20.02 14.01 -10.30
C ARG A 291 19.93 15.48 -9.87
N MET A 292 20.50 15.82 -8.73
CA MET A 292 20.57 17.19 -8.22
C MET A 292 21.75 17.98 -8.79
N THR A 293 22.78 17.28 -9.28
CA THR A 293 23.99 17.93 -9.85
C THR A 293 24.01 17.97 -11.38
N GLN A 294 23.15 17.17 -12.04
CA GLN A 294 23.05 17.09 -13.50
C GLN A 294 21.68 17.58 -13.99
N THR A 295 21.58 17.87 -15.27
CA THR A 295 20.33 18.25 -15.96
C THR A 295 20.00 17.24 -17.08
N GLY A 296 18.73 17.21 -17.53
CA GLY A 296 18.33 16.40 -18.67
C GLY A 296 18.09 14.92 -18.37
N LEU A 297 18.09 14.50 -17.11
CA LEU A 297 17.73 13.13 -16.73
C LEU A 297 16.21 12.91 -16.78
N ALA A 298 15.79 11.74 -17.27
CA ALA A 298 14.38 11.39 -17.30
C ALA A 298 13.78 11.37 -15.88
N PRO A 299 12.57 11.96 -15.65
CA PRO A 299 11.94 11.97 -14.34
C PRO A 299 11.67 10.56 -13.81
N ILE A 300 11.85 10.37 -12.50
CA ILE A 300 11.54 9.11 -11.79
C ILE A 300 10.36 9.22 -10.83
N GLY A 301 9.91 10.45 -10.55
CA GLY A 301 8.75 10.73 -9.72
C GLY A 301 8.48 12.23 -9.65
N ALA A 302 7.20 12.61 -9.59
CA ALA A 302 6.79 14.00 -9.48
C ALA A 302 6.83 14.49 -8.02
N LEU A 303 7.29 15.70 -7.78
CA LEU A 303 7.35 16.33 -6.46
C LEU A 303 5.99 16.35 -5.77
N ARG A 304 4.89 16.59 -6.51
CA ARG A 304 3.51 16.55 -5.98
C ARG A 304 3.12 15.20 -5.37
N THR A 305 3.69 14.09 -5.85
CA THR A 305 3.39 12.76 -5.29
C THR A 305 3.90 12.66 -3.86
N PHE A 306 5.12 13.15 -3.62
CA PHE A 306 5.70 13.20 -2.28
C PHE A 306 5.01 14.20 -1.37
N GLN A 307 4.54 15.32 -1.92
CA GLN A 307 3.71 16.26 -1.17
C GLN A 307 2.42 15.60 -0.69
N LYS A 308 1.69 14.88 -1.57
CA LYS A 308 0.49 14.13 -1.19
C LYS A 308 0.80 13.13 -0.06
N ASP A 309 1.89 12.40 -0.17
CA ASP A 309 2.27 11.40 0.81
C ASP A 309 2.60 12.02 2.18
N ILE A 310 3.37 13.12 2.21
CA ILE A 310 3.69 13.81 3.46
C ILE A 310 2.47 14.54 4.07
N ASP A 311 1.53 14.99 3.25
CA ASP A 311 0.24 15.52 3.72
C ASP A 311 -0.58 14.42 4.42
N THR A 312 -0.55 13.19 3.89
CA THR A 312 -1.15 12.01 4.54
C THR A 312 -0.45 11.66 5.85
N VAL A 313 0.89 11.71 5.89
CA VAL A 313 1.68 11.54 7.13
C VAL A 313 1.24 12.57 8.18
N ALA A 314 1.14 13.85 7.81
CA ALA A 314 0.76 14.91 8.73
C ALA A 314 -0.67 14.73 9.29
N ALA A 315 -1.63 14.33 8.44
CA ALA A 315 -3.00 14.04 8.88
C ALA A 315 -3.04 12.86 9.87
N THR A 316 -2.36 11.75 9.55
CA THR A 316 -2.29 10.58 10.43
C THR A 316 -1.55 10.89 11.74
N ALA A 317 -0.50 11.70 11.69
CA ALA A 317 0.23 12.15 12.88
C ALA A 317 -0.66 13.00 13.80
N TYR A 318 -1.50 13.86 13.23
CA TYR A 318 -2.48 14.63 13.99
C TYR A 318 -3.52 13.72 14.68
N GLU A 319 -4.06 12.73 13.97
CA GLU A 319 -5.02 11.76 14.51
C GLU A 319 -4.42 10.93 15.65
N THR A 320 -3.15 10.57 15.57
CA THR A 320 -2.44 9.73 16.55
C THR A 320 -1.74 10.53 17.66
N GLY A 321 -1.75 11.87 17.59
CA GLY A 321 -1.01 12.73 18.51
C GLY A 321 0.51 12.62 18.40
N THR A 322 1.05 12.17 17.27
CA THR A 322 2.49 11.96 17.06
C THR A 322 3.19 13.25 16.67
N PRO A 323 4.17 13.75 17.44
CA PRO A 323 4.95 14.93 17.05
C PRO A 323 5.85 14.64 15.83
N MET A 324 5.75 15.48 14.79
CA MET A 324 6.47 15.29 13.52
C MET A 324 7.21 16.58 13.07
N PRO A 325 8.14 17.14 13.86
CA PRO A 325 8.75 18.44 13.56
C PRO A 325 9.56 18.42 12.24
N VAL A 326 10.34 17.39 11.98
CA VAL A 326 11.13 17.26 10.75
C VAL A 326 10.20 17.15 9.53
N SER A 327 9.23 16.25 9.57
CA SER A 327 8.28 16.05 8.47
C SER A 327 7.42 17.30 8.21
N SER A 328 7.07 18.05 9.26
CA SER A 328 6.34 19.32 9.11
C SER A 328 7.16 20.35 8.35
N THR A 329 8.46 20.46 8.62
CA THR A 329 9.36 21.35 7.86
C THR A 329 9.45 20.91 6.40
N VAL A 330 9.67 19.61 6.15
CA VAL A 330 9.74 19.06 4.78
C VAL A 330 8.44 19.27 4.03
N GLN A 331 7.28 19.11 4.69
CA GLN A 331 5.98 19.39 4.11
C GLN A 331 5.87 20.83 3.60
N GLN A 332 6.32 21.82 4.41
CA GLN A 332 6.28 23.22 3.99
C GLN A 332 7.23 23.50 2.80
N LEU A 333 8.40 22.87 2.78
CA LEU A 333 9.32 22.99 1.65
C LEU A 333 8.74 22.37 0.36
N LEU A 334 8.05 21.23 0.44
CA LEU A 334 7.37 20.64 -0.72
C LEU A 334 6.23 21.53 -1.22
N ARG A 335 5.45 22.13 -0.31
CA ARG A 335 4.40 23.11 -0.66
C ARG A 335 4.98 24.35 -1.34
N LEU A 336 6.11 24.84 -0.83
CA LEU A 336 6.84 25.95 -1.47
C LEU A 336 7.27 25.56 -2.88
N GLY A 337 7.84 24.37 -3.08
CA GLY A 337 8.19 23.85 -4.40
C GLY A 337 7.00 23.80 -5.35
N ALA A 338 5.84 23.34 -4.88
CA ALA A 338 4.60 23.34 -5.68
C ALA A 338 4.17 24.77 -6.06
N ALA A 339 4.24 25.73 -5.12
CA ALA A 339 3.92 27.14 -5.37
C ALA A 339 4.91 27.79 -6.37
N MET A 340 6.14 27.31 -6.42
CA MET A 340 7.15 27.71 -7.44
C MET A 340 6.91 27.07 -8.81
N GLY A 341 5.86 26.24 -8.98
CA GLY A 341 5.57 25.54 -10.23
C GLY A 341 6.32 24.22 -10.43
N LEU A 342 6.99 23.70 -9.41
CA LEU A 342 7.81 22.48 -9.49
C LEU A 342 6.99 21.19 -9.24
N GLY A 343 5.67 21.28 -9.08
CA GLY A 343 4.82 20.13 -8.71
C GLY A 343 4.93 18.94 -9.66
N GLU A 344 5.05 19.17 -10.96
CA GLU A 344 5.22 18.14 -11.99
C GLU A 344 6.70 17.82 -12.29
N ALA A 345 7.63 18.58 -11.73
CA ALA A 345 9.04 18.33 -11.91
C ALA A 345 9.48 17.03 -11.22
N ASP A 346 10.62 16.49 -11.66
CA ASP A 346 11.23 15.35 -10.98
C ASP A 346 11.53 15.71 -9.52
N LEU A 347 11.46 14.73 -8.65
CA LEU A 347 11.69 14.90 -7.21
C LEU A 347 13.05 15.55 -6.88
N SER A 348 14.06 15.37 -7.75
CA SER A 348 15.36 16.04 -7.63
C SER A 348 15.28 17.57 -7.72
N ALA A 349 14.19 18.14 -8.27
CA ALA A 349 13.95 19.57 -8.27
C ALA A 349 13.71 20.15 -6.86
N PHE A 350 13.63 19.30 -5.82
CA PHE A 350 13.60 19.75 -4.43
C PHE A 350 14.80 20.66 -4.08
N ILE A 351 15.96 20.44 -4.69
CA ILE A 351 17.12 21.30 -4.50
C ILE A 351 16.85 22.74 -4.98
N ASP A 352 16.01 22.92 -6.00
CA ASP A 352 15.69 24.24 -6.57
C ASP A 352 14.81 25.08 -5.62
N VAL A 353 14.21 24.45 -4.59
CA VAL A 353 13.53 25.16 -3.49
C VAL A 353 14.53 25.83 -2.55
N LEU A 354 15.75 25.27 -2.42
CA LEU A 354 16.77 25.70 -1.50
C LEU A 354 17.79 26.66 -2.14
N GLN A 355 17.79 26.78 -3.46
CA GLN A 355 18.78 27.56 -4.21
C GLN A 355 18.20 28.11 -5.52
N THR A 356 18.98 28.92 -6.24
CA THR A 356 18.62 29.37 -7.59
C THR A 356 18.38 28.14 -8.50
N PRO A 357 17.26 28.06 -9.22
CA PRO A 357 16.96 26.94 -10.11
C PRO A 357 18.10 26.71 -11.12
N ARG A 358 18.39 25.43 -11.36
CA ARG A 358 19.42 25.01 -12.31
C ARG A 358 19.05 25.43 -13.74
N GLY A 359 20.02 25.96 -14.49
CA GLY A 359 19.80 26.40 -15.87
C GLY A 359 19.33 27.86 -16.01
N VAL A 360 19.16 28.59 -14.91
CA VAL A 360 18.99 30.04 -14.95
C VAL A 360 20.39 30.67 -14.95
N PRO A 361 20.77 31.52 -15.96
CA PRO A 361 22.04 32.20 -15.95
C PRO A 361 22.18 33.05 -14.69
N THR A 362 23.22 32.85 -13.92
CA THR A 362 23.58 33.77 -12.84
C THR A 362 24.01 35.10 -13.48
N ARG A 363 23.27 36.16 -13.15
CA ARG A 363 23.62 37.52 -13.57
C ARG A 363 24.93 38.00 -12.93
#